data_10416e5b03b9c6ee9c050ec441846aca
#
_entry.id   10416e5b03b9c6ee9c050ec441846aca
#
_cell.length_a   1.000
_cell.length_b   1.000
_cell.length_c   1.000
_cell.angle_alpha   90.00
_cell.angle_beta   90.00
_cell.angle_gamma   90.00
#
_symmetry.space_group_name_H-M   'P 1'
#
loop_
_entity.id
_entity.type
_entity.pdbx_description
1 polymer ?
#
loop_
_entity_poly.entity_id
_entity_poly.type
_entity_poly.pdbx_seq_one_letter_code
_entity_poly.pdbx_strand_id
1 'polypeptide(L)'
;MAKKVSILVGSLRKGSFARKVAQNVIPMFPAGYEAQIVEIGHLPLYNFDYDDPNETDFPTPESYTLFRETIKASDGILFVTPENNRTVPACLKNAVDIG
;
A
#
# COMPACT_ATOMS: atom_id res chain seq x y z
N MET A 1 -13.72 -9.11 -17.51
CA MET A 1 -12.41 -8.69 -16.97
C MET A 1 -12.40 -8.80 -15.45
N ALA A 2 -11.33 -9.31 -14.89
CA ALA A 2 -11.21 -9.38 -13.44
C ALA A 2 -11.00 -7.99 -12.84
N LYS A 3 -11.64 -7.72 -11.72
CA LYS A 3 -11.41 -6.51 -10.95
C LYS A 3 -10.23 -6.74 -10.02
N LYS A 4 -9.31 -5.78 -10.00
CA LYS A 4 -8.09 -5.89 -9.20
C LYS A 4 -8.24 -5.16 -7.88
N VAL A 5 -7.96 -5.86 -6.78
CA VAL A 5 -7.98 -5.29 -5.43
C VAL A 5 -6.58 -5.36 -4.86
N SER A 6 -6.04 -4.21 -4.51
CA SER A 6 -4.74 -4.12 -3.83
C SER A 6 -4.96 -4.05 -2.32
N ILE A 7 -4.29 -4.93 -1.58
CA ILE A 7 -4.41 -5.02 -0.14
C ILE A 7 -3.15 -4.41 0.49
N LEU A 8 -3.34 -3.35 1.26
CA LEU A 8 -2.25 -2.69 1.98
C LEU A 8 -2.31 -3.12 3.44
N VAL A 9 -1.26 -3.76 3.92
CA VAL A 9 -1.18 -4.27 5.29
C VAL A 9 -0.40 -3.30 6.15
N GLY A 10 -1.03 -2.83 7.22
CA GLY A 10 -0.46 -1.84 8.12
C GLY A 10 0.53 -2.37 9.15
N SER A 11 1.14 -3.52 8.90
CA SER A 11 2.16 -4.08 9.78
C SER A 11 3.29 -4.66 8.94
N LEU A 12 4.51 -4.32 9.31
CA LEU A 12 5.71 -4.78 8.61
C LEU A 12 6.29 -6.07 9.19
N ARG A 13 5.74 -6.55 10.29
CA ARG A 13 6.23 -7.78 10.93
C ARG A 13 5.85 -8.99 10.08
N LYS A 14 6.81 -9.89 9.88
CA LYS A 14 6.65 -11.07 9.03
C LYS A 14 5.51 -11.97 9.47
N GLY A 15 5.34 -12.19 10.75
CA GLY A 15 4.28 -13.03 11.29
C GLY A 15 3.11 -12.23 11.84
N SER A 16 2.87 -11.00 11.35
CA SER A 16 1.84 -10.16 11.93
C SER A 16 0.45 -10.77 11.75
N PHE A 17 -0.41 -10.53 12.73
CA PHE A 17 -1.80 -10.97 12.68
C PHE A 17 -2.54 -10.31 11.52
N ALA A 18 -2.26 -9.02 11.28
CA ALA A 18 -2.88 -8.29 10.17
C ALA A 18 -2.53 -8.92 8.81
N ARG A 19 -1.27 -9.34 8.61
CA ARG A 19 -0.87 -10.00 7.38
C ARG A 19 -1.58 -11.35 7.22
N LYS A 20 -1.74 -12.10 8.29
CA LYS A 20 -2.47 -13.37 8.25
C LYS A 20 -3.94 -13.15 7.89
N VAL A 21 -4.56 -12.11 8.43
CA VAL A 21 -5.93 -11.75 8.08
C VAL A 21 -6.01 -11.42 6.59
N ALA A 22 -5.08 -10.63 6.07
CA ALA A 22 -5.04 -10.29 4.66
C ALA A 22 -4.92 -11.53 3.77
N GLN A 23 -4.04 -12.46 4.13
CA GLN A 23 -3.86 -13.70 3.38
C GLN A 23 -5.12 -14.57 3.40
N ASN A 24 -5.86 -14.57 4.50
CA ASN A 24 -7.09 -15.36 4.61
C ASN A 24 -8.28 -14.71 3.91
N VAL A 25 -8.23 -13.40 3.67
CA VAL A 25 -9.30 -12.68 2.97
C VAL A 25 -9.21 -12.90 1.46
N ILE A 26 -8.01 -13.09 0.91
CA ILE A 26 -7.81 -13.23 -0.53
C ILE A 26 -8.73 -14.29 -1.14
N PRO A 27 -8.80 -15.54 -0.63
CA PRO A 27 -9.67 -16.56 -1.22
C PRO A 27 -11.17 -16.30 -1.01
N MET A 28 -11.53 -15.33 -0.18
CA MET A 28 -12.94 -15.00 0.06
C MET A 28 -13.54 -14.09 -1.01
N PHE A 29 -12.72 -13.49 -1.88
CA PHE A 29 -13.23 -12.66 -2.95
C PHE A 29 -14.00 -13.49 -3.95
N PRO A 30 -15.13 -12.98 -4.48
CA PRO A 30 -15.91 -13.70 -5.49
C PRO A 30 -15.11 -13.92 -6.77
N ALA A 31 -15.59 -14.85 -7.60
CA ALA A 31 -15.04 -15.04 -8.93
C ALA A 31 -15.11 -13.72 -9.71
N GLY A 32 -14.07 -13.43 -10.48
CA GLY A 32 -13.95 -12.17 -11.20
C GLY A 32 -13.15 -11.09 -10.46
N TYR A 33 -12.69 -11.39 -9.24
CA TYR A 33 -11.81 -10.49 -8.48
C TYR A 33 -10.43 -11.10 -8.36
N GLU A 34 -9.42 -10.26 -8.52
CA GLU A 34 -8.03 -10.62 -8.24
C GLU A 34 -7.55 -9.76 -7.08
N ALA A 35 -7.26 -10.37 -5.95
CA ALA A 35 -6.77 -9.67 -4.77
C ALA A 35 -5.31 -10.05 -4.50
N GLN A 36 -4.48 -9.06 -4.21
CA GLN A 36 -3.08 -9.28 -3.90
C GLN A 36 -2.59 -8.32 -2.83
N ILE A 37 -1.64 -8.76 -2.03
CA ILE A 37 -0.98 -7.89 -1.05
C ILE A 37 0.07 -7.08 -1.78
N VAL A 38 0.01 -5.75 -1.60
CA VAL A 38 1.00 -4.83 -2.14
C VAL A 38 1.94 -4.42 -1.01
N GLU A 39 3.22 -4.72 -1.15
CA GLU A 39 4.20 -4.40 -0.12
C GLU A 39 4.44 -2.90 -0.03
N ILE A 40 4.46 -2.37 1.18
CA ILE A 40 4.64 -0.94 1.43
C ILE A 40 5.83 -0.63 2.34
N GLY A 41 6.44 -1.66 2.95
CA GLY A 41 7.52 -1.47 3.91
C GLY A 41 8.81 -0.93 3.31
N HIS A 42 8.99 -1.06 2.01
CA HIS A 42 10.18 -0.58 1.31
C HIS A 42 10.05 0.87 0.82
N LEU A 43 8.86 1.46 0.95
CA LEU A 43 8.63 2.82 0.46
C LEU A 43 9.37 3.83 1.32
N PRO A 44 10.23 4.69 0.75
CA PRO A 44 10.85 5.78 1.50
C PRO A 44 9.82 6.70 2.12
N LEU A 45 10.17 7.33 3.23
CA LEU A 45 9.28 8.27 3.88
C LEU A 45 8.94 9.42 2.92
N TYR A 46 7.67 9.75 2.83
CA TYR A 46 7.21 10.78 1.91
C TYR A 46 7.79 12.15 2.27
N ASN A 47 8.29 12.82 1.24
CA ASN A 47 8.74 14.21 1.31
C ASN A 47 8.18 14.92 0.08
N PHE A 48 7.46 16.03 0.28
CA PHE A 48 6.87 16.79 -0.80
C PHE A 48 7.88 17.18 -1.88
N ASP A 49 9.15 17.37 -1.52
CA ASP A 49 10.20 17.74 -2.47
C ASP A 49 10.37 16.71 -3.59
N TYR A 50 9.99 15.45 -3.35
CA TYR A 50 10.03 14.42 -4.40
C TYR A 50 9.04 14.71 -5.54
N ASP A 51 7.97 15.45 -5.27
CA ASP A 51 6.95 15.78 -6.26
C ASP A 51 7.05 17.21 -6.76
N ASP A 52 7.99 18.00 -6.23
CA ASP A 52 8.18 19.39 -6.64
C ASP A 52 8.99 19.45 -7.96
N PRO A 53 8.38 19.92 -9.06
CA PRO A 53 9.08 19.98 -10.34
C PRO A 53 10.25 20.97 -10.35
N ASN A 54 10.31 21.88 -9.37
CA ASN A 54 11.40 22.85 -9.27
C ASN A 54 12.56 22.32 -8.41
N GLU A 55 12.38 21.18 -7.74
CA GLU A 55 13.41 20.60 -6.89
C GLU A 55 14.16 19.51 -7.66
N THR A 56 15.45 19.74 -7.93
CA THR A 56 16.26 18.81 -8.72
C THR A 56 17.12 17.87 -7.86
N ASP A 57 17.28 18.20 -6.58
CA ASP A 57 18.10 17.39 -5.66
C ASP A 57 17.34 16.19 -5.08
N PHE A 58 16.02 16.16 -5.27
CA PHE A 58 15.15 15.13 -4.73
C PHE A 58 14.31 14.47 -5.84
N PRO A 59 14.94 13.62 -6.67
CA PRO A 59 14.16 12.90 -7.70
C PRO A 59 13.18 11.93 -7.07
N THR A 60 12.01 11.81 -7.67
CA THR A 60 10.98 10.88 -7.20
C THR A 60 11.54 9.46 -7.19
N PRO A 61 11.48 8.74 -6.05
CA PRO A 61 11.95 7.35 -6.00
C PRO A 61 11.19 6.46 -6.99
N GLU A 62 11.90 5.54 -7.62
CA GLU A 62 11.27 4.58 -8.53
C GLU A 62 10.18 3.76 -7.84
N SER A 63 10.39 3.40 -6.57
CA SER A 63 9.39 2.67 -5.79
C SER A 63 8.08 3.42 -5.66
N TYR A 64 8.10 4.75 -5.62
CA TYR A 64 6.90 5.58 -5.62
C TYR A 64 6.14 5.44 -6.94
N THR A 65 6.87 5.53 -8.04
CA THR A 65 6.26 5.40 -9.37
C THR A 65 5.61 4.04 -9.54
N LEU A 66 6.30 2.97 -9.17
CA LEU A 66 5.77 1.60 -9.24
C LEU A 66 4.55 1.43 -8.33
N PHE A 67 4.60 1.96 -7.12
CA PHE A 67 3.49 1.89 -6.20
C PHE A 67 2.27 2.64 -6.73
N ARG A 68 2.47 3.86 -7.23
CA ARG A 68 1.39 4.67 -7.79
C ARG A 68 0.75 4.01 -9.01
N GLU A 69 1.55 3.38 -9.86
CA GLU A 69 1.03 2.63 -11.01
C GLU A 69 0.17 1.45 -10.56
N THR A 70 0.61 0.72 -9.54
CA THR A 70 -0.15 -0.39 -8.98
C THR A 70 -1.49 0.07 -8.43
N ILE A 71 -1.50 1.16 -7.67
CA ILE A 71 -2.73 1.72 -7.11
C ILE A 71 -3.66 2.21 -8.21
N LYS A 72 -3.12 2.89 -9.21
CA LYS A 72 -3.91 3.39 -10.34
C LYS A 72 -4.55 2.27 -11.15
N ALA A 73 -3.87 1.13 -11.26
CA ALA A 73 -4.38 -0.03 -11.98
C ALA A 73 -5.39 -0.83 -11.16
N SER A 74 -5.55 -0.52 -9.87
CA SER A 74 -6.47 -1.24 -8.99
C SER A 74 -7.88 -0.68 -9.11
N ASP A 75 -8.88 -1.56 -9.09
CA ASP A 75 -10.29 -1.16 -9.05
C ASP A 75 -10.76 -0.87 -7.62
N GLY A 76 -10.07 -1.43 -6.63
CA GLY A 76 -10.35 -1.20 -5.23
C GLY A 76 -9.13 -1.38 -4.36
N ILE A 77 -9.14 -0.79 -3.17
CA ILE A 77 -8.05 -0.88 -2.21
C ILE A 77 -8.63 -1.30 -0.87
N LEU A 78 -8.06 -2.36 -0.30
CA LEU A 78 -8.43 -2.83 1.02
C LEU A 78 -7.30 -2.55 1.99
N PHE A 79 -7.61 -1.85 3.07
CA PHE A 79 -6.66 -1.60 4.14
C PHE A 79 -6.87 -2.62 5.25
N VAL A 80 -5.82 -3.34 5.61
CA VAL A 80 -5.83 -4.23 6.77
C VAL A 80 -4.82 -3.67 7.77
N THR A 81 -5.32 -3.13 8.87
CA THR A 81 -4.47 -2.44 9.83
C THR A 81 -4.75 -2.92 11.25
N PRO A 82 -3.69 -3.18 12.04
CA PRO A 82 -3.87 -3.45 13.46
C PRO A 82 -4.25 -2.16 14.17
N GLU A 83 -4.97 -2.29 15.27
CA GLU A 83 -5.21 -1.16 16.15
C GLU A 83 -3.90 -0.83 16.87
N ASN A 84 -3.40 0.38 16.68
CA ASN A 84 -2.14 0.83 17.25
C ASN A 84 -2.32 2.26 17.77
N ASN A 85 -2.52 2.41 19.09
CA ASN A 85 -2.71 3.70 19.74
C ASN A 85 -3.82 4.56 19.07
N ARG A 86 -4.85 3.90 18.55
CA ARG A 86 -6.00 4.53 17.88
C ARG A 86 -5.61 5.37 16.66
N THR A 87 -4.45 5.11 16.08
CA THR A 87 -3.99 5.82 14.87
C THR A 87 -3.63 4.84 13.79
N VAL A 88 -3.54 5.36 12.57
CA VAL A 88 -3.07 4.58 11.42
C VAL A 88 -1.57 4.33 11.60
N PRO A 89 -1.08 3.08 11.44
CA PRO A 89 0.36 2.81 11.52
C PRO A 89 1.17 3.68 10.55
N ALA A 90 2.38 4.04 10.95
CA ALA A 90 3.23 4.95 10.18
C ALA A 90 3.47 4.49 8.74
N CYS A 91 3.70 3.19 8.52
CA CYS A 91 3.94 2.66 7.18
C CYS A 91 2.72 2.82 6.28
N LEU A 92 1.52 2.65 6.83
CA LEU A 92 0.27 2.79 6.08
C LEU A 92 -0.02 4.27 5.79
N LYS A 93 0.19 5.15 6.77
CA LYS A 93 0.04 6.59 6.58
C LYS A 93 0.98 7.09 5.49
N ASN A 94 2.23 6.62 5.50
CA ASN A 94 3.23 6.95 4.49
C ASN A 94 2.76 6.51 3.09
N ALA A 95 2.24 5.30 2.96
CA ALA A 95 1.71 4.79 1.69
C ALA A 95 0.54 5.64 1.20
N VAL A 96 -0.36 6.06 2.09
CA VAL A 96 -1.48 6.93 1.73
C VAL A 96 -0.99 8.29 1.24
N ASP A 97 0.03 8.85 1.89
CA ASP A 97 0.60 10.15 1.49
C ASP A 97 1.27 10.08 0.11
N ILE A 98 1.86 8.94 -0.24
CA ILE A 98 2.53 8.73 -1.54
C ILE A 98 1.51 8.51 -2.65
N GLY A 99 0.50 7.72 -2.37
CA GLY A 99 -0.49 7.27 -3.36
C GLY A 99 -1.49 8.28 -3.86
#